data_630cd2603183a1b14e570a7ecdc41f63
#
_entry.id   630cd2603183a1b14e570a7ecdc41f63
#
_cell.length_a   1.000
_cell.length_b   1.000
_cell.length_c   1.000
_cell.angle_alpha   90.00
_cell.angle_beta   90.00
_cell.angle_gamma   90.00
#
_symmetry.space_group_name_H-M   'P 1'
#
loop_
_entity.id
_entity.type
_entity.pdbx_description
1 polymer ?
#
loop_
_entity_poly.entity_id
_entity_poly.type
_entity_poly.pdbx_seq_one_letter_code
_entity_poly.pdbx_strand_id
1 'polypeptide(L)'
;MTHRAREAIAEADVVVGYVTYIKLVADLLEGKEVIRKGMTEELDRAVNALARASEGKKVALISSGDAGVYGMAGPTYEVLFQAGWTPESGVEVEVVPGASAINPCAALVGAPLTHDFCSISLSDLLTPWPVIARRLDAVAAADFVVALYNPKSGRRTQQIVEAQRLFLRHRKPDTPVAVVKSAYRRRERIEFTTLDKMSDCDIGMLTTVLIGNSNTFIRHGLMVTPRGYANKYELHGDGSTREGEKPGRSLSTGLLGWMVNLRADHADGESIASLALRHKLPADYIDAVLSAPVEPEATNDTAASPEDAEA
;
A
#
# COMPACT_ATOMS: atom_id res chain seq x y z
N MET A 1 -10.02 13.03 -7.91
CA MET A 1 -9.13 14.20 -7.75
C MET A 1 -9.59 14.92 -6.49
N THR A 2 -8.67 15.31 -5.61
CA THR A 2 -8.98 16.12 -4.43
C THR A 2 -9.34 17.56 -4.83
N HIS A 3 -10.03 18.31 -3.95
CA HIS A 3 -10.31 19.72 -4.21
C HIS A 3 -9.02 20.52 -4.37
N ARG A 4 -8.03 20.31 -3.49
CA ARG A 4 -6.72 20.98 -3.59
C ARG A 4 -6.00 20.68 -4.91
N ALA A 5 -6.06 19.45 -5.41
CA ALA A 5 -5.48 19.11 -6.72
C ALA A 5 -6.17 19.84 -7.89
N ARG A 6 -7.49 20.01 -7.81
CA ARG A 6 -8.24 20.78 -8.80
C ARG A 6 -7.89 22.27 -8.77
N GLU A 7 -7.79 22.84 -7.57
CA GLU A 7 -7.36 24.22 -7.35
C GLU A 7 -5.93 24.46 -7.88
N ALA A 8 -4.97 23.60 -7.50
CA ALA A 8 -3.58 23.71 -7.96
C ALA A 8 -3.46 23.68 -9.50
N ILE A 9 -4.24 22.84 -10.19
CA ILE A 9 -4.30 22.84 -11.66
C ILE A 9 -4.96 24.12 -12.18
N ALA A 10 -6.03 24.57 -11.53
CA ALA A 10 -6.75 25.78 -11.95
C ALA A 10 -5.89 27.04 -11.81
N GLU A 11 -5.10 27.16 -10.76
CA GLU A 11 -4.18 28.27 -10.47
C GLU A 11 -2.91 28.27 -11.34
N ALA A 12 -2.55 27.14 -11.96
CA ALA A 12 -1.32 27.00 -12.72
C ALA A 12 -1.36 27.77 -14.05
N ASP A 13 -0.24 28.40 -14.41
CA ASP A 13 0.01 28.96 -15.75
C ASP A 13 0.40 27.86 -16.74
N VAL A 14 1.13 26.84 -16.22
CA VAL A 14 1.69 25.73 -17.02
C VAL A 14 1.28 24.40 -16.42
N VAL A 15 0.82 23.48 -17.25
CA VAL A 15 0.52 22.11 -16.84
C VAL A 15 1.43 21.15 -17.59
N VAL A 16 2.25 20.40 -16.85
CA VAL A 16 3.17 19.39 -17.38
C VAL A 16 2.67 18.00 -17.03
N GLY A 17 2.66 17.07 -17.97
CA GLY A 17 2.22 15.72 -17.65
C GLY A 17 2.34 14.71 -18.79
N TYR A 18 2.13 13.46 -18.44
CA TYR A 18 1.97 12.38 -19.40
C TYR A 18 0.71 12.61 -20.24
N VAL A 19 0.81 12.41 -21.56
CA VAL A 19 -0.25 12.72 -22.52
C VAL A 19 -1.62 12.12 -22.13
N THR A 20 -1.63 10.92 -21.56
CA THR A 20 -2.88 10.27 -21.12
C THR A 20 -3.48 10.93 -19.88
N TYR A 21 -2.65 11.43 -18.94
CA TYR A 21 -3.12 12.13 -17.73
C TYR A 21 -3.61 13.53 -18.04
N ILE A 22 -2.96 14.22 -18.95
CA ILE A 22 -3.42 15.52 -19.47
C ILE A 22 -4.86 15.43 -20.01
N LYS A 23 -5.19 14.35 -20.72
CA LYS A 23 -6.58 14.14 -21.22
C LYS A 23 -7.62 14.00 -20.11
N LEU A 24 -7.22 13.56 -18.90
CA LEU A 24 -8.15 13.37 -17.78
C LEU A 24 -8.54 14.68 -17.09
N VAL A 25 -7.82 15.76 -17.36
CA VAL A 25 -8.02 17.09 -16.78
C VAL A 25 -8.25 18.15 -17.88
N ALA A 26 -8.69 17.72 -19.06
CA ALA A 26 -8.85 18.59 -20.22
C ALA A 26 -9.76 19.81 -19.97
N ASP A 27 -10.74 19.66 -19.10
CA ASP A 27 -11.67 20.72 -18.66
C ASP A 27 -11.01 21.83 -17.82
N LEU A 28 -9.78 21.62 -17.33
CA LEU A 28 -9.04 22.57 -16.52
C LEU A 28 -7.88 23.26 -17.27
N LEU A 29 -7.72 23.00 -18.57
CA LEU A 29 -6.53 23.40 -19.32
C LEU A 29 -6.73 24.67 -20.18
N GLU A 30 -7.93 25.23 -20.22
CA GLU A 30 -8.22 26.42 -21.00
C GLU A 30 -7.33 27.59 -20.59
N GLY A 31 -6.70 28.25 -21.57
CA GLY A 31 -5.81 29.39 -21.37
C GLY A 31 -4.43 29.06 -20.79
N LYS A 32 -4.07 27.78 -20.64
CA LYS A 32 -2.79 27.35 -20.02
C LYS A 32 -1.79 26.85 -21.06
N GLU A 33 -0.51 27.06 -20.77
CA GLU A 33 0.56 26.34 -21.47
C GLU A 33 0.51 24.86 -21.07
N VAL A 34 0.51 23.92 -22.04
CA VAL A 34 0.41 22.49 -21.75
C VAL A 34 1.58 21.72 -22.37
N ILE A 35 2.45 21.20 -21.52
CA ILE A 35 3.62 20.41 -21.91
C ILE A 35 3.27 18.92 -21.79
N ARG A 36 3.16 18.26 -22.95
CA ARG A 36 2.80 16.84 -23.05
C ARG A 36 4.04 16.02 -23.33
N LYS A 37 4.27 14.98 -22.54
CA LYS A 37 5.41 14.09 -22.65
C LYS A 37 4.97 12.62 -22.71
N GLY A 38 5.86 11.77 -23.23
CA GLY A 38 5.66 10.32 -23.29
C GLY A 38 5.76 9.62 -21.93
N MET A 39 5.53 8.32 -21.91
CA MET A 39 5.53 7.53 -20.67
C MET A 39 6.92 7.39 -20.04
N THR A 40 7.97 7.27 -20.86
CA THR A 40 9.36 7.07 -20.41
C THR A 40 10.15 8.37 -20.26
N GLU A 41 9.46 9.50 -20.25
CA GLU A 41 10.06 10.84 -20.17
C GLU A 41 9.78 11.49 -18.78
N GLU A 42 9.87 10.67 -17.70
CA GLU A 42 9.62 11.13 -16.33
C GLU A 42 10.57 12.28 -15.93
N LEU A 43 11.87 12.08 -16.11
CA LEU A 43 12.87 13.10 -15.78
C LEU A 43 12.69 14.36 -16.61
N ASP A 44 12.38 14.21 -17.90
CA ASP A 44 12.18 15.34 -18.81
C ASP A 44 10.93 16.17 -18.39
N ARG A 45 9.88 15.52 -17.88
CA ARG A 45 8.73 16.23 -17.29
C ARG A 45 9.14 17.05 -16.07
N ALA A 46 9.95 16.50 -15.17
CA ALA A 46 10.42 17.20 -13.98
C ALA A 46 11.35 18.38 -14.34
N VAL A 47 12.27 18.19 -15.29
CA VAL A 47 13.17 19.22 -15.79
C VAL A 47 12.37 20.37 -16.43
N ASN A 48 11.39 20.07 -17.28
CA ASN A 48 10.54 21.11 -17.88
C ASN A 48 9.72 21.86 -16.82
N ALA A 49 9.21 21.16 -15.81
CA ALA A 49 8.48 21.80 -14.72
C ALA A 49 9.36 22.76 -13.93
N LEU A 50 10.58 22.35 -13.57
CA LEU A 50 11.55 23.20 -12.89
C LEU A 50 11.94 24.42 -13.75
N ALA A 51 12.21 24.24 -15.04
CA ALA A 51 12.56 25.32 -15.94
C ALA A 51 11.47 26.39 -15.97
N ARG A 52 10.20 26.01 -16.13
CA ARG A 52 9.07 26.95 -16.14
C ARG A 52 8.85 27.62 -14.80
N ALA A 53 9.01 26.88 -13.69
CA ALA A 53 8.91 27.45 -12.36
C ALA A 53 10.02 28.47 -12.08
N SER A 54 11.24 28.22 -12.56
CA SER A 54 12.37 29.16 -12.46
C SER A 54 12.17 30.45 -13.29
N GLU A 55 11.29 30.42 -14.30
CA GLU A 55 10.82 31.60 -15.03
C GLU A 55 9.75 32.40 -14.29
N GLY A 56 9.40 32.00 -13.06
CA GLY A 56 8.35 32.62 -12.22
C GLY A 56 6.92 32.17 -12.55
N LYS A 57 6.75 31.08 -13.30
CA LYS A 57 5.45 30.53 -13.62
C LYS A 57 4.93 29.60 -12.50
N LYS A 58 3.63 29.62 -12.25
CA LYS A 58 2.96 28.58 -11.46
C LYS A 58 2.81 27.32 -12.30
N VAL A 59 3.43 26.22 -11.87
CA VAL A 59 3.50 24.97 -12.64
C VAL A 59 2.78 23.83 -11.90
N ALA A 60 1.83 23.19 -12.56
CA ALA A 60 1.24 21.95 -12.11
C ALA A 60 1.85 20.76 -12.86
N LEU A 61 2.74 20.01 -12.20
CA LEU A 61 3.24 18.73 -12.70
C LEU A 61 2.27 17.61 -12.28
N ILE A 62 1.49 17.11 -13.23
CA ILE A 62 0.39 16.19 -12.91
C ILE A 62 0.80 14.72 -12.97
N SER A 63 0.27 13.95 -12.02
CA SER A 63 0.39 12.51 -11.92
C SER A 63 -0.99 11.87 -11.82
N SER A 64 -1.14 10.60 -12.19
CA SER A 64 -2.38 9.85 -11.92
C SER A 64 -2.31 9.21 -10.56
N GLY A 65 -3.42 9.18 -9.84
CA GLY A 65 -3.47 8.64 -8.48
C GLY A 65 -2.89 9.62 -7.47
N ASP A 66 -1.89 9.19 -6.72
CA ASP A 66 -1.13 10.00 -5.77
C ASP A 66 0.28 10.27 -6.32
N ALA A 67 0.74 11.50 -6.24
CA ALA A 67 2.04 11.90 -6.78
C ALA A 67 3.23 11.24 -6.03
N GLY A 68 3.06 10.89 -4.75
CA GLY A 68 4.06 10.23 -3.91
C GLY A 68 4.05 8.70 -4.01
N VAL A 69 2.99 8.10 -4.61
CA VAL A 69 2.87 6.63 -4.72
C VAL A 69 3.08 6.19 -6.17
N TYR A 70 4.32 5.80 -6.51
CA TYR A 70 4.74 5.46 -7.88
C TYR A 70 4.44 6.58 -8.90
N GLY A 71 4.44 7.84 -8.44
CA GLY A 71 4.15 9.03 -9.21
C GLY A 71 5.35 9.93 -9.39
N MET A 72 5.09 11.19 -9.74
CA MET A 72 6.12 12.15 -10.16
C MET A 72 6.87 12.84 -9.00
N ALA A 73 6.44 12.73 -7.74
CA ALA A 73 7.07 13.45 -6.64
C ALA A 73 8.55 13.05 -6.44
N GLY A 74 8.86 11.74 -6.44
CA GLY A 74 10.23 11.24 -6.33
C GLY A 74 11.16 11.79 -7.42
N PRO A 75 10.90 11.51 -8.70
CA PRO A 75 11.71 12.04 -9.81
C PRO A 75 11.83 13.57 -9.79
N THR A 76 10.80 14.29 -9.34
CA THR A 76 10.84 15.74 -9.23
C THR A 76 11.83 16.21 -8.18
N TYR A 77 11.81 15.62 -6.98
CA TYR A 77 12.80 15.94 -5.94
C TYR A 77 14.22 15.56 -6.36
N GLU A 78 14.42 14.45 -7.06
CA GLU A 78 15.73 14.10 -7.60
C GLU A 78 16.27 15.18 -8.54
N VAL A 79 15.45 15.72 -9.45
CA VAL A 79 15.82 16.82 -10.34
C VAL A 79 16.09 18.11 -9.56
N LEU A 80 15.24 18.46 -8.60
CA LEU A 80 15.39 19.64 -7.76
C LEU A 80 16.73 19.61 -6.99
N PHE A 81 17.04 18.50 -6.32
CA PHE A 81 18.29 18.34 -5.57
C PHE A 81 19.53 18.38 -6.48
N GLN A 82 19.46 17.81 -7.68
CA GLN A 82 20.52 17.91 -8.67
C GLN A 82 20.75 19.36 -9.12
N ALA A 83 19.70 20.18 -9.13
CA ALA A 83 19.78 21.60 -9.44
C ALA A 83 20.20 22.49 -8.23
N GLY A 84 20.52 21.89 -7.08
CA GLY A 84 20.92 22.60 -5.87
C GLY A 84 19.76 23.27 -5.13
N TRP A 85 18.52 22.85 -5.36
CA TRP A 85 17.34 23.36 -4.66
C TRP A 85 17.33 22.99 -3.18
N THR A 86 16.89 23.93 -2.34
CA THR A 86 16.55 23.70 -0.93
C THR A 86 15.18 24.30 -0.61
N PRO A 87 14.49 23.89 0.47
CA PRO A 87 13.21 24.48 0.86
C PRO A 87 13.28 25.99 1.15
N GLU A 88 14.46 26.49 1.54
CA GLU A 88 14.69 27.92 1.89
C GLU A 88 15.08 28.76 0.67
N SER A 89 15.45 28.14 -0.44
CA SER A 89 15.92 28.81 -1.63
C SER A 89 15.40 28.15 -2.90
N GLY A 90 15.00 28.95 -3.87
CA GLY A 90 14.51 28.49 -5.17
C GLY A 90 13.00 28.55 -5.30
N VAL A 91 12.42 27.63 -6.07
CA VAL A 91 10.98 27.58 -6.31
C VAL A 91 10.25 26.93 -5.13
N GLU A 92 9.09 27.44 -4.76
CA GLU A 92 8.21 26.79 -3.79
C GLU A 92 7.65 25.48 -4.38
N VAL A 93 7.64 24.41 -3.59
CA VAL A 93 7.19 23.08 -4.02
C VAL A 93 6.13 22.54 -3.05
N GLU A 94 4.94 22.26 -3.57
CA GLU A 94 3.87 21.60 -2.86
C GLU A 94 3.61 20.22 -3.48
N VAL A 95 3.58 19.16 -2.67
CA VAL A 95 3.11 17.83 -3.10
C VAL A 95 1.65 17.69 -2.69
N VAL A 96 0.75 17.75 -3.65
CA VAL A 96 -0.68 17.62 -3.41
C VAL A 96 -1.09 16.14 -3.38
N PRO A 97 -1.63 15.63 -2.27
CA PRO A 97 -2.01 14.22 -2.16
C PRO A 97 -3.18 13.87 -3.07
N GLY A 98 -3.23 12.60 -3.48
CA GLY A 98 -4.26 12.03 -4.31
C GLY A 98 -4.73 10.65 -3.82
N ALA A 99 -5.68 10.04 -4.55
CA ALA A 99 -6.11 8.69 -4.29
C ALA A 99 -5.30 7.71 -5.15
N SER A 100 -4.34 7.00 -4.54
CA SER A 100 -3.58 5.96 -5.23
C SER A 100 -4.51 4.82 -5.67
N ALA A 101 -4.15 4.12 -6.76
CA ALA A 101 -4.99 3.08 -7.35
C ALA A 101 -5.42 1.97 -6.36
N ILE A 102 -4.65 1.71 -5.32
CA ILE A 102 -4.99 0.72 -4.30
C ILE A 102 -6.33 1.04 -3.61
N ASN A 103 -6.56 2.32 -3.26
CA ASN A 103 -7.77 2.74 -2.54
C ASN A 103 -9.05 2.56 -3.38
N PRO A 104 -9.16 3.12 -4.60
CA PRO A 104 -10.34 2.92 -5.43
C PRO A 104 -10.53 1.46 -5.86
N CYS A 105 -9.45 0.70 -6.12
CA CYS A 105 -9.56 -0.72 -6.44
C CYS A 105 -10.11 -1.52 -5.25
N ALA A 106 -9.63 -1.26 -4.04
CA ALA A 106 -10.13 -1.90 -2.83
C ALA A 106 -11.61 -1.57 -2.55
N ALA A 107 -11.99 -0.30 -2.70
CA ALA A 107 -13.38 0.14 -2.50
C ALA A 107 -14.37 -0.53 -3.47
N LEU A 108 -13.94 -0.79 -4.72
CA LEU A 108 -14.78 -1.47 -5.72
C LEU A 108 -15.00 -2.95 -5.42
N VAL A 109 -14.09 -3.60 -4.73
CA VAL A 109 -14.16 -5.04 -4.46
C VAL A 109 -14.63 -5.38 -3.03
N GLY A 110 -14.74 -4.39 -2.14
CA GLY A 110 -15.20 -4.57 -0.76
C GLY A 110 -14.28 -3.92 0.27
N ALA A 111 -13.72 -4.71 1.19
CA ALA A 111 -12.83 -4.23 2.25
C ALA A 111 -11.59 -5.15 2.40
N PRO A 112 -10.76 -5.33 1.36
CA PRO A 112 -9.59 -6.20 1.44
C PRO A 112 -8.43 -5.60 2.26
N LEU A 113 -8.40 -4.29 2.48
CA LEU A 113 -7.29 -3.55 3.10
C LEU A 113 -7.51 -3.21 4.58
N THR A 114 -8.45 -3.85 5.25
CA THR A 114 -8.74 -3.56 6.67
C THR A 114 -7.75 -4.23 7.63
N HIS A 115 -6.82 -5.00 7.12
CA HIS A 115 -5.66 -5.55 7.84
C HIS A 115 -4.37 -5.03 7.22
N ASP A 116 -3.21 -5.47 7.74
CA ASP A 116 -1.90 -5.02 7.24
C ASP A 116 -1.74 -5.36 5.75
N PHE A 117 -1.34 -4.37 4.99
CA PHE A 117 -1.18 -4.49 3.55
C PHE A 117 0.08 -3.78 3.06
N CYS A 118 0.52 -4.15 1.87
CA CYS A 118 1.59 -3.46 1.16
C CYS A 118 1.30 -3.34 -0.33
N SER A 119 2.05 -2.45 -1.00
CA SER A 119 2.05 -2.34 -2.47
C SER A 119 3.42 -2.66 -3.03
N ILE A 120 3.45 -3.40 -4.13
CA ILE A 120 4.68 -3.73 -4.87
C ILE A 120 4.47 -3.46 -6.35
N SER A 121 5.37 -2.68 -6.94
CA SER A 121 5.41 -2.50 -8.40
C SER A 121 6.20 -3.64 -9.04
N LEU A 122 5.61 -4.29 -10.05
CA LEU A 122 6.29 -5.29 -10.87
C LEU A 122 7.10 -4.67 -12.01
N SER A 123 7.26 -3.34 -12.02
CA SER A 123 8.09 -2.67 -13.02
C SER A 123 9.56 -2.85 -12.72
N ASP A 124 10.23 -3.61 -13.58
CA ASP A 124 11.68 -3.85 -13.55
C ASP A 124 12.48 -2.88 -14.43
N LEU A 125 11.86 -1.76 -14.80
CA LEU A 125 12.52 -0.72 -15.59
C LEU A 125 13.70 -0.06 -14.84
N LEU A 126 13.49 0.23 -13.54
CA LEU A 126 14.46 0.93 -12.69
C LEU A 126 14.87 0.10 -11.47
N THR A 127 14.20 -1.00 -11.21
CA THR A 127 14.50 -1.89 -10.08
C THR A 127 14.83 -3.29 -10.61
N PRO A 128 16.02 -3.85 -10.33
CA PRO A 128 16.36 -5.19 -10.78
C PRO A 128 15.37 -6.25 -10.28
N TRP A 129 15.01 -7.20 -11.14
CA TRP A 129 14.04 -8.25 -10.81
C TRP A 129 14.36 -9.03 -9.51
N PRO A 130 15.61 -9.41 -9.20
CA PRO A 130 15.91 -10.11 -7.94
C PRO A 130 15.51 -9.31 -6.69
N VAL A 131 15.55 -7.98 -6.74
CA VAL A 131 15.11 -7.11 -5.64
C VAL A 131 13.59 -7.17 -5.51
N ILE A 132 12.85 -7.11 -6.62
CA ILE A 132 11.39 -7.24 -6.64
C ILE A 132 10.99 -8.62 -6.13
N ALA A 133 11.62 -9.69 -6.65
CA ALA A 133 11.34 -11.07 -6.27
C ALA A 133 11.52 -11.31 -4.76
N ARG A 134 12.61 -10.79 -4.17
CA ARG A 134 12.85 -10.89 -2.72
C ARG A 134 11.77 -10.17 -1.91
N ARG A 135 11.29 -9.01 -2.37
CA ARG A 135 10.18 -8.30 -1.71
C ARG A 135 8.88 -9.10 -1.80
N LEU A 136 8.58 -9.68 -2.97
CA LEU A 136 7.40 -10.53 -3.16
C LEU A 136 7.42 -11.77 -2.25
N ASP A 137 8.57 -12.45 -2.16
CA ASP A 137 8.74 -13.62 -1.31
C ASP A 137 8.55 -13.28 0.18
N ALA A 138 9.17 -12.18 0.64
CA ALA A 138 9.07 -11.72 2.02
C ALA A 138 7.62 -11.39 2.43
N VAL A 139 6.89 -10.62 1.62
CA VAL A 139 5.50 -10.24 1.96
C VAL A 139 4.53 -11.41 1.81
N ALA A 140 4.81 -12.35 0.91
CA ALA A 140 4.04 -13.58 0.79
C ALA A 140 4.19 -14.45 2.03
N ALA A 141 5.42 -14.61 2.53
CA ALA A 141 5.73 -15.36 3.75
C ALA A 141 5.16 -14.71 5.02
N ALA A 142 5.17 -13.36 5.07
CA ALA A 142 4.66 -12.59 6.21
C ALA A 142 3.13 -12.38 6.19
N ASP A 143 2.43 -12.96 5.23
CA ASP A 143 0.96 -12.98 5.13
C ASP A 143 0.28 -11.59 5.00
N PHE A 144 0.95 -10.62 4.39
CA PHE A 144 0.33 -9.31 4.06
C PHE A 144 -0.74 -9.45 2.98
N VAL A 145 -1.76 -8.61 3.02
CA VAL A 145 -2.56 -8.33 1.82
C VAL A 145 -1.68 -7.52 0.85
N VAL A 146 -1.63 -7.88 -0.41
CA VAL A 146 -0.69 -7.27 -1.36
C VAL A 146 -1.40 -6.69 -2.58
N ALA A 147 -1.08 -5.43 -2.89
CA ALA A 147 -1.47 -4.80 -4.15
C ALA A 147 -0.30 -4.78 -5.14
N LEU A 148 -0.47 -5.43 -6.29
CA LEU A 148 0.52 -5.39 -7.37
C LEU A 148 0.21 -4.25 -8.32
N TYR A 149 1.17 -3.32 -8.43
CA TYR A 149 1.17 -2.22 -9.39
C TYR A 149 1.98 -2.57 -10.62
N ASN A 150 1.63 -1.99 -11.76
CA ASN A 150 2.30 -2.24 -13.03
C ASN A 150 2.44 -3.74 -13.35
N PRO A 151 1.41 -4.57 -13.17
CA PRO A 151 1.55 -6.01 -13.17
C PRO A 151 1.93 -6.57 -14.53
N LYS A 152 1.54 -5.90 -15.62
CA LYS A 152 1.83 -6.34 -16.99
C LYS A 152 1.84 -5.18 -17.98
N SER A 153 2.70 -5.24 -18.99
CA SER A 153 2.69 -4.32 -20.13
C SER A 153 2.94 -5.10 -21.44
N GLY A 154 2.93 -4.40 -22.58
CA GLY A 154 3.19 -5.06 -23.87
C GLY A 154 4.55 -5.76 -23.94
N ARG A 155 5.55 -5.32 -23.16
CA ARG A 155 6.91 -5.90 -23.14
C ARG A 155 7.18 -6.72 -21.86
N ARG A 156 6.43 -6.50 -20.78
CA ARG A 156 6.58 -7.17 -19.49
C ARG A 156 5.39 -8.10 -19.25
N THR A 157 5.54 -9.36 -19.59
CA THR A 157 4.45 -10.35 -19.52
C THR A 157 4.72 -11.45 -18.50
N GLN A 158 6.00 -11.67 -18.13
CA GLN A 158 6.42 -12.76 -17.25
C GLN A 158 6.39 -12.38 -15.76
N GLN A 159 6.49 -11.10 -15.42
CA GLN A 159 6.59 -10.63 -14.04
C GLN A 159 5.41 -11.05 -13.18
N ILE A 160 4.20 -11.03 -13.73
CA ILE A 160 2.99 -11.49 -13.00
C ILE A 160 2.99 -13.01 -12.79
N VAL A 161 3.51 -13.77 -13.74
CA VAL A 161 3.65 -15.24 -13.63
C VAL A 161 4.66 -15.60 -12.54
N GLU A 162 5.81 -14.92 -12.53
CA GLU A 162 6.82 -15.12 -11.49
C GLU A 162 6.33 -14.67 -10.11
N ALA A 163 5.58 -13.56 -10.03
CA ALA A 163 4.94 -13.15 -8.79
C ALA A 163 3.98 -14.24 -8.26
N GLN A 164 3.11 -14.79 -9.12
CA GLN A 164 2.22 -15.91 -8.76
C GLN A 164 3.02 -17.10 -8.23
N ARG A 165 4.10 -17.49 -8.91
CA ARG A 165 4.96 -18.61 -8.51
C ARG A 165 5.56 -18.40 -7.12
N LEU A 166 6.03 -17.16 -6.80
CA LEU A 166 6.58 -16.82 -5.49
C LEU A 166 5.51 -16.88 -4.40
N PHE A 167 4.32 -16.33 -4.65
CA PHE A 167 3.22 -16.37 -3.69
C PHE A 167 2.75 -17.79 -3.39
N LEU A 168 2.68 -18.68 -4.40
CA LEU A 168 2.27 -20.09 -4.23
C LEU A 168 3.25 -20.92 -3.39
N ARG A 169 4.47 -20.44 -3.12
CA ARG A 169 5.39 -21.06 -2.16
C ARG A 169 4.94 -20.93 -0.71
N HIS A 170 4.15 -19.91 -0.41
CA HIS A 170 3.77 -19.52 0.94
C HIS A 170 2.27 -19.54 1.19
N ARG A 171 1.46 -19.41 0.16
CA ARG A 171 0.00 -19.29 0.24
C ARG A 171 -0.70 -20.41 -0.48
N LYS A 172 -1.93 -20.67 -0.05
CA LYS A 172 -2.78 -21.68 -0.68
C LYS A 172 -3.16 -21.28 -2.11
N PRO A 173 -3.31 -22.25 -3.04
CA PRO A 173 -3.74 -21.97 -4.41
C PRO A 173 -5.09 -21.23 -4.49
N ASP A 174 -6.01 -21.52 -3.58
CA ASP A 174 -7.34 -20.93 -3.49
C ASP A 174 -7.38 -19.57 -2.78
N THR A 175 -6.22 -18.99 -2.41
CA THR A 175 -6.14 -17.63 -1.84
C THR A 175 -6.88 -16.63 -2.75
N PRO A 176 -7.82 -15.83 -2.19
CA PRO A 176 -8.61 -14.89 -2.96
C PRO A 176 -7.77 -13.82 -3.65
N VAL A 177 -8.08 -13.55 -4.91
CA VAL A 177 -7.46 -12.48 -5.71
C VAL A 177 -8.55 -11.67 -6.40
N ALA A 178 -8.41 -10.35 -6.41
CA ALA A 178 -9.23 -9.46 -7.21
C ALA A 178 -8.36 -8.73 -8.24
N VAL A 179 -8.76 -8.80 -9.51
CA VAL A 179 -8.13 -8.10 -10.63
C VAL A 179 -9.02 -6.93 -11.02
N VAL A 180 -8.56 -5.72 -10.78
CA VAL A 180 -9.33 -4.49 -11.02
C VAL A 180 -8.66 -3.68 -12.13
N LYS A 181 -9.35 -3.55 -13.26
CA LYS A 181 -8.87 -2.84 -14.44
C LYS A 181 -9.64 -1.54 -14.60
N SER A 182 -8.91 -0.43 -14.78
CA SER A 182 -9.48 0.90 -15.06
C SER A 182 -10.52 1.35 -14.02
N ALA A 183 -10.23 1.17 -12.72
CA ALA A 183 -11.10 1.55 -11.60
C ALA A 183 -11.69 2.96 -11.78
N TYR A 184 -13.01 3.09 -11.63
CA TYR A 184 -13.78 4.34 -11.81
C TYR A 184 -13.60 5.02 -13.17
N ARG A 185 -13.24 4.27 -14.21
CA ARG A 185 -13.10 4.76 -15.58
C ARG A 185 -14.11 4.05 -16.51
N ARG A 186 -14.34 4.61 -17.68
CA ARG A 186 -15.31 4.08 -18.67
C ARG A 186 -15.17 2.58 -18.99
N ARG A 187 -13.96 2.02 -18.86
CA ARG A 187 -13.67 0.60 -19.14
C ARG A 187 -13.37 -0.17 -17.87
N GLU A 188 -14.03 0.19 -16.77
CA GLU A 188 -13.90 -0.54 -15.51
C GLU A 188 -14.29 -2.01 -15.67
N ARG A 189 -13.45 -2.88 -15.11
CA ARG A 189 -13.70 -4.31 -15.03
C ARG A 189 -13.15 -4.86 -13.74
N ILE A 190 -13.95 -5.67 -13.07
CA ILE A 190 -13.58 -6.37 -11.85
C ILE A 190 -13.70 -7.86 -12.13
N GLU A 191 -12.67 -8.62 -11.77
CA GLU A 191 -12.65 -10.06 -11.88
C GLU A 191 -12.13 -10.65 -10.57
N PHE A 192 -12.93 -11.52 -9.94
CA PHE A 192 -12.51 -12.30 -8.78
C PHE A 192 -11.97 -13.64 -9.27
N THR A 193 -10.83 -14.04 -8.69
CA THR A 193 -10.16 -15.28 -9.04
C THR A 193 -9.42 -15.83 -7.81
N THR A 194 -8.61 -16.84 -8.02
CA THR A 194 -7.74 -17.46 -7.03
C THR A 194 -6.27 -17.27 -7.41
N LEU A 195 -5.38 -17.43 -6.44
CA LEU A 195 -3.95 -17.21 -6.64
C LEU A 195 -3.37 -18.10 -7.77
N ASP A 196 -3.80 -19.35 -7.86
CA ASP A 196 -3.35 -20.30 -8.89
C ASP A 196 -3.79 -19.93 -10.32
N LYS A 197 -4.83 -19.09 -10.46
CA LYS A 197 -5.37 -18.63 -11.74
C LYS A 197 -5.10 -17.16 -12.04
N MET A 198 -4.38 -16.46 -11.15
CA MET A 198 -4.17 -15.01 -11.24
C MET A 198 -3.55 -14.58 -12.57
N SER A 199 -2.54 -15.31 -13.06
CA SER A 199 -1.83 -14.95 -14.30
C SER A 199 -2.65 -15.14 -15.57
N ASP A 200 -3.76 -15.91 -15.51
CA ASP A 200 -4.63 -16.21 -16.65
C ASP A 200 -5.65 -15.09 -16.92
N CYS A 201 -5.83 -14.17 -15.96
CA CYS A 201 -6.76 -13.05 -16.07
C CYS A 201 -6.31 -12.00 -17.10
N ASP A 202 -7.27 -11.17 -17.55
CA ASP A 202 -6.99 -10.03 -18.45
C ASP A 202 -6.29 -8.88 -17.69
N ILE A 203 -4.97 -9.05 -17.49
CA ILE A 203 -4.11 -8.10 -16.80
C ILE A 203 -3.36 -7.23 -17.81
N GLY A 204 -3.33 -5.92 -17.56
CA GLY A 204 -2.64 -4.94 -18.41
C GLY A 204 -2.12 -3.74 -17.61
N MET A 205 -1.71 -2.68 -18.34
CA MET A 205 -1.12 -1.47 -17.76
C MET A 205 -2.01 -0.72 -16.75
N LEU A 206 -3.33 -0.76 -16.95
CA LEU A 206 -4.30 -0.06 -16.09
C LEU A 206 -4.95 -1.01 -15.07
N THR A 207 -4.25 -2.07 -14.70
CA THR A 207 -4.73 -3.08 -13.76
C THR A 207 -3.99 -2.97 -12.44
N THR A 208 -4.72 -3.09 -11.35
CA THR A 208 -4.21 -3.37 -10.01
C THR A 208 -4.69 -4.76 -9.60
N VAL A 209 -3.78 -5.59 -9.11
CA VAL A 209 -4.12 -6.93 -8.61
C VAL A 209 -4.04 -6.90 -7.10
N LEU A 210 -5.13 -7.28 -6.43
CA LEU A 210 -5.21 -7.38 -4.98
C LEU A 210 -5.18 -8.86 -4.59
N ILE A 211 -4.14 -9.26 -3.85
CA ILE A 211 -3.95 -10.63 -3.36
C ILE A 211 -4.28 -10.65 -1.88
N GLY A 212 -5.26 -11.46 -1.49
CA GLY A 212 -5.65 -11.64 -0.10
C GLY A 212 -4.60 -12.35 0.74
N ASN A 213 -4.77 -12.30 2.06
CA ASN A 213 -3.99 -13.10 3.01
C ASN A 213 -4.75 -14.37 3.45
N SER A 214 -4.23 -15.10 4.45
CA SER A 214 -4.82 -16.35 4.95
C SER A 214 -6.23 -16.18 5.53
N ASN A 215 -6.63 -14.97 5.91
CA ASN A 215 -7.94 -14.64 6.49
C ASN A 215 -8.91 -14.02 5.49
N THR A 216 -8.43 -13.67 4.29
CA THR A 216 -9.26 -13.04 3.26
C THR A 216 -10.27 -14.03 2.70
N PHE A 217 -11.50 -13.58 2.49
CA PHE A 217 -12.54 -14.35 1.83
C PHE A 217 -13.30 -13.51 0.81
N ILE A 218 -13.99 -14.20 -0.12
CA ILE A 218 -14.95 -13.59 -1.03
C ILE A 218 -16.33 -14.15 -0.70
N ARG A 219 -17.29 -13.27 -0.40
CA ARG A 219 -18.69 -13.63 -0.13
C ARG A 219 -19.62 -12.61 -0.75
N HIS A 220 -20.64 -13.07 -1.45
CA HIS A 220 -21.63 -12.22 -2.14
C HIS A 220 -20.99 -11.18 -3.09
N GLY A 221 -19.88 -11.54 -3.76
CA GLY A 221 -19.18 -10.62 -4.66
C GLY A 221 -18.35 -9.55 -3.95
N LEU A 222 -18.06 -9.70 -2.66
CA LEU A 222 -17.22 -8.79 -1.88
C LEU A 222 -16.00 -9.55 -1.32
N MET A 223 -14.83 -8.96 -1.53
CA MET A 223 -13.55 -9.41 -0.96
C MET A 223 -13.30 -8.69 0.36
N VAL A 224 -13.15 -9.44 1.44
CA VAL A 224 -12.97 -8.88 2.79
C VAL A 224 -11.80 -9.55 3.47
N THR A 225 -10.94 -8.75 4.11
CA THR A 225 -9.92 -9.23 5.04
C THR A 225 -10.29 -8.77 6.45
N PRO A 226 -10.71 -9.68 7.36
CA PRO A 226 -11.12 -9.31 8.70
C PRO A 226 -10.00 -8.63 9.49
N ARG A 227 -10.32 -7.58 10.24
CA ARG A 227 -9.37 -6.89 11.13
C ARG A 227 -8.99 -7.72 12.36
N GLY A 228 -9.70 -8.79 12.64
CA GLY A 228 -9.46 -9.63 13.82
C GLY A 228 -10.44 -9.41 14.98
N TYR A 229 -11.52 -8.65 14.77
CA TYR A 229 -12.54 -8.45 15.81
C TYR A 229 -13.07 -9.77 16.37
N ALA A 230 -13.22 -10.81 15.53
CA ALA A 230 -13.64 -12.14 15.96
C ALA A 230 -12.69 -12.83 16.94
N ASN A 231 -11.46 -12.37 17.07
CA ASN A 231 -10.52 -12.91 18.08
C ASN A 231 -10.88 -12.44 19.49
N LYS A 232 -11.58 -11.31 19.60
CA LYS A 232 -11.86 -10.65 20.87
C LYS A 232 -13.35 -10.55 21.21
N TYR A 233 -14.21 -10.41 20.19
CA TYR A 233 -15.63 -10.15 20.35
C TYR A 233 -16.49 -11.24 19.71
N GLU A 234 -17.64 -11.52 20.29
CA GLU A 234 -18.68 -12.27 19.63
C GLU A 234 -19.33 -11.39 18.56
N LEU A 235 -19.20 -11.79 17.28
CA LEU A 235 -19.75 -11.03 16.15
C LEU A 235 -21.26 -11.22 15.97
N HIS A 236 -21.84 -12.20 16.69
CA HIS A 236 -23.26 -12.47 16.69
C HIS A 236 -23.82 -12.15 18.09
N GLY A 237 -24.81 -11.27 18.16
CA GLY A 237 -25.41 -10.88 19.43
C GLY A 237 -25.11 -9.43 19.81
N ASP A 238 -24.74 -9.21 21.05
CA ASP A 238 -24.54 -7.88 21.66
C ASP A 238 -23.10 -7.33 21.54
N GLY A 239 -22.21 -8.05 20.86
CA GLY A 239 -20.80 -7.65 20.73
C GLY A 239 -20.00 -7.82 22.02
N SER A 240 -20.44 -8.69 22.94
CA SER A 240 -19.71 -9.02 24.16
C SER A 240 -18.31 -9.57 23.87
N THR A 241 -17.39 -9.41 24.81
CA THR A 241 -16.06 -10.01 24.70
C THR A 241 -16.12 -11.52 24.91
N ARG A 242 -15.26 -12.22 24.19
CA ARG A 242 -15.04 -13.66 24.37
C ARG A 242 -14.49 -13.97 25.75
N GLU A 243 -14.68 -15.20 26.20
CA GLU A 243 -14.10 -15.71 27.43
C GLU A 243 -12.58 -15.49 27.46
N GLY A 244 -12.07 -14.97 28.57
CA GLY A 244 -10.66 -14.62 28.75
C GLY A 244 -10.24 -13.25 28.20
N GLU A 245 -11.08 -12.60 27.42
CA GLU A 245 -10.81 -11.26 26.88
C GLU A 245 -11.48 -10.15 27.68
N LYS A 246 -10.90 -8.94 27.67
CA LYS A 246 -11.43 -7.78 28.40
C LYS A 246 -11.70 -6.62 27.44
N PRO A 247 -12.85 -5.89 27.58
CA PRO A 247 -13.12 -4.70 26.78
C PRO A 247 -12.02 -3.63 26.99
N GLY A 248 -11.64 -2.92 25.92
CA GLY A 248 -10.67 -1.82 26.01
C GLY A 248 -9.22 -2.21 26.34
N ARG A 249 -8.90 -3.51 26.49
CA ARG A 249 -7.53 -4.00 26.72
C ARG A 249 -6.98 -4.69 25.49
N SER A 250 -5.67 -4.90 25.41
CA SER A 250 -5.04 -5.75 24.38
C SER A 250 -5.59 -7.18 24.44
N LEU A 251 -5.45 -7.94 23.35
CA LEU A 251 -5.76 -9.37 23.36
C LEU A 251 -4.94 -10.09 24.43
N SER A 252 -5.49 -11.17 25.00
CA SER A 252 -4.77 -12.08 25.90
C SER A 252 -3.50 -12.65 25.25
N THR A 253 -3.48 -12.76 23.91
CA THR A 253 -2.32 -13.12 23.08
C THR A 253 -1.55 -11.90 22.53
N GLY A 254 -1.88 -10.69 22.97
CA GLY A 254 -1.12 -9.47 22.65
C GLY A 254 0.27 -9.51 23.29
N LEU A 255 1.08 -8.45 23.05
CA LEU A 255 2.51 -8.45 23.42
C LEU A 255 2.78 -8.98 24.83
N LEU A 256 2.11 -8.42 25.85
CA LEU A 256 2.36 -8.80 27.24
C LEU A 256 1.92 -10.23 27.55
N GLY A 257 0.72 -10.64 27.11
CA GLY A 257 0.25 -12.02 27.30
C GLY A 257 1.14 -13.02 26.53
N TRP A 258 1.54 -12.67 25.32
CA TRP A 258 2.48 -13.49 24.55
C TRP A 258 3.83 -13.63 25.25
N MET A 259 4.40 -12.54 25.80
CA MET A 259 5.65 -12.56 26.55
C MET A 259 5.57 -13.45 27.81
N VAL A 260 4.43 -13.39 28.52
CA VAL A 260 4.19 -14.26 29.70
C VAL A 260 4.17 -15.74 29.27
N ASN A 261 3.41 -16.08 28.23
CA ASN A 261 3.33 -17.45 27.74
C ASN A 261 4.68 -17.96 27.23
N LEU A 262 5.41 -17.11 26.47
CA LEU A 262 6.74 -17.45 25.94
C LEU A 262 7.73 -17.80 27.05
N ARG A 263 7.68 -17.07 28.17
CA ARG A 263 8.54 -17.31 29.34
C ARG A 263 8.15 -18.58 30.10
N ALA A 264 6.85 -18.84 30.23
CA ALA A 264 6.36 -20.07 30.81
C ALA A 264 6.82 -21.30 30.01
N ASP A 265 6.64 -21.26 28.68
CA ASP A 265 7.07 -22.34 27.79
C ASP A 265 8.61 -22.57 27.88
N HIS A 266 9.38 -21.48 27.97
CA HIS A 266 10.84 -21.59 28.14
C HIS A 266 11.23 -22.15 29.50
N ALA A 267 10.55 -21.76 30.58
CA ALA A 267 10.76 -22.29 31.92
C ALA A 267 10.39 -23.79 32.02
N ASP A 268 9.40 -24.22 31.25
CA ASP A 268 8.98 -25.62 31.11
C ASP A 268 9.94 -26.46 30.23
N GLY A 269 11.02 -25.83 29.73
CA GLY A 269 12.12 -26.52 29.04
C GLY A 269 12.12 -26.37 27.52
N GLU A 270 11.23 -25.57 26.92
CA GLU A 270 11.26 -25.35 25.48
C GLU A 270 12.47 -24.46 25.09
N SER A 271 13.25 -24.91 24.10
CA SER A 271 14.44 -24.17 23.66
C SER A 271 14.09 -22.94 22.86
N ILE A 272 14.98 -21.92 22.89
CA ILE A 272 14.85 -20.69 22.06
C ILE A 272 14.69 -21.05 20.58
N ALA A 273 15.41 -22.06 20.09
CA ALA A 273 15.30 -22.50 18.70
C ALA A 273 13.90 -23.07 18.36
N SER A 274 13.29 -23.84 19.28
CA SER A 274 11.93 -24.36 19.13
C SER A 274 10.89 -23.24 19.14
N LEU A 275 11.01 -22.31 20.11
CA LEU A 275 10.15 -21.14 20.23
C LEU A 275 10.24 -20.27 18.96
N ALA A 276 11.45 -20.00 18.45
CA ALA A 276 11.67 -19.26 17.23
C ALA A 276 10.98 -19.91 16.01
N LEU A 277 11.10 -21.22 15.88
CA LEU A 277 10.45 -21.99 14.81
C LEU A 277 8.92 -21.94 14.94
N ARG A 278 8.38 -22.17 16.14
CA ARG A 278 6.95 -22.16 16.43
C ARG A 278 6.30 -20.82 16.12
N HIS A 279 6.94 -19.73 16.53
CA HIS A 279 6.45 -18.36 16.30
C HIS A 279 6.85 -17.77 14.94
N LYS A 280 7.70 -18.46 14.17
CA LYS A 280 8.28 -17.97 12.90
C LYS A 280 9.00 -16.62 13.06
N LEU A 281 9.72 -16.45 14.16
CA LEU A 281 10.47 -15.27 14.53
C LEU A 281 11.96 -15.59 14.64
N PRO A 282 12.87 -14.61 14.45
CA PRO A 282 14.30 -14.82 14.64
C PRO A 282 14.65 -15.26 16.07
N ALA A 283 15.59 -16.17 16.23
CA ALA A 283 15.98 -16.71 17.53
C ALA A 283 16.59 -15.64 18.47
N ASP A 284 17.35 -14.70 17.91
CA ASP A 284 17.91 -13.55 18.64
C ASP A 284 16.81 -12.59 19.14
N TYR A 285 15.72 -12.44 18.41
CA TYR A 285 14.56 -11.70 18.88
C TYR A 285 13.85 -12.41 20.03
N ILE A 286 13.65 -13.73 19.94
CA ILE A 286 13.08 -14.52 21.05
C ILE A 286 13.94 -14.42 22.31
N ASP A 287 15.27 -14.54 22.18
CA ASP A 287 16.21 -14.40 23.29
C ASP A 287 16.13 -13.00 23.93
N ALA A 288 16.09 -11.94 23.12
CA ALA A 288 15.93 -10.57 23.59
C ALA A 288 14.60 -10.38 24.37
N VAL A 289 13.50 -10.96 23.89
CA VAL A 289 12.18 -10.89 24.58
C VAL A 289 12.20 -11.65 25.91
N LEU A 290 12.85 -12.81 25.96
CA LEU A 290 12.98 -13.58 27.22
C LEU A 290 13.82 -12.82 28.27
N SER A 291 14.83 -12.09 27.82
CA SER A 291 15.74 -11.29 28.67
C SER A 291 15.17 -9.93 29.08
N ALA A 292 14.18 -9.41 28.37
CA ALA A 292 13.60 -8.08 28.64
C ALA A 292 12.77 -8.07 29.93
N PRO A 293 12.76 -6.97 30.73
CA PRO A 293 11.84 -6.84 31.87
C PRO A 293 10.39 -6.83 31.38
N VAL A 294 9.46 -7.42 32.18
CA VAL A 294 8.02 -7.25 31.95
C VAL A 294 7.58 -5.99 32.66
N GLU A 295 7.37 -4.93 31.90
CA GLU A 295 6.66 -3.78 32.43
C GLU A 295 5.15 -4.09 32.47
N PRO A 296 4.46 -3.86 33.61
CA PRO A 296 3.01 -3.99 33.67
C PRO A 296 2.37 -2.98 32.68
N GLU A 297 1.28 -3.38 32.02
CA GLU A 297 0.48 -2.42 31.24
C GLU A 297 0.18 -1.17 32.11
N ALA A 298 0.52 0.02 31.63
CA ALA A 298 0.13 1.23 32.26
C ALA A 298 -1.40 1.20 32.43
N THR A 299 -1.88 1.30 33.67
CA THR A 299 -3.31 1.39 33.96
C THR A 299 -3.77 2.78 33.52
N ASN A 300 -4.05 2.96 32.24
CA ASN A 300 -4.73 4.14 31.74
C ASN A 300 -6.19 4.08 32.17
N ASP A 301 -6.45 4.43 33.43
CA ASP A 301 -7.78 4.74 33.95
C ASP A 301 -8.24 6.18 33.57
N THR A 302 -7.45 6.89 32.78
CA THR A 302 -7.87 8.16 32.18
C THR A 302 -8.57 7.83 30.86
N ALA A 303 -9.89 7.90 30.87
CA ALA A 303 -10.67 8.10 29.66
C ALA A 303 -9.97 9.20 28.83
N ALA A 304 -9.69 8.94 27.54
CA ALA A 304 -9.16 9.94 26.62
C ALA A 304 -9.98 11.23 26.80
N SER A 305 -9.29 12.35 27.02
CA SER A 305 -9.99 13.62 27.10
C SER A 305 -10.60 13.94 25.73
N PRO A 306 -11.71 14.68 25.66
CA PRO A 306 -12.32 15.06 24.38
C PRO A 306 -11.36 15.84 23.46
N GLU A 307 -10.25 16.34 23.96
CA GLU A 307 -9.23 17.11 23.21
C GLU A 307 -8.31 16.21 22.34
N ASP A 308 -8.23 14.89 22.59
CA ASP A 308 -7.43 13.98 21.78
C ASP A 308 -8.17 13.47 20.52
N ALA A 309 -9.40 13.89 20.29
CA ALA A 309 -10.24 13.45 19.17
C ALA A 309 -10.19 14.38 17.94
N GLU A 310 -9.46 15.48 17.97
CA GLU A 310 -9.35 16.46 16.87
C GLU A 310 -7.96 16.51 16.20
N ALA A 311 -7.17 15.44 16.21
CA ALA A 311 -5.90 15.35 15.47
C ALA A 311 -6.00 14.51 14.22
#